data_fd1b6450000c38e8cc8ef60844ef8d28
#
_entry.id   fd1b6450000c38e8cc8ef60844ef8d28
#
_cell.length_a   1.000
_cell.length_b   1.000
_cell.length_c   1.000
_cell.angle_alpha   90.00
_cell.angle_beta   90.00
_cell.angle_gamma   90.00
#
_symmetry.space_group_name_H-M   'P 1'
#
loop_
_entity.id
_entity.type
_entity.pdbx_description
1 polymer ?
#
loop_
_entity_poly.entity_id
_entity_poly.type
_entity_poly.pdbx_seq_one_letter_code
_entity_poly.pdbx_strand_id
1 'polypeptide(L)'
;KIKSNEILFGCTGTRGEIFPKEKIKSSIKNLVDKIKYTQNKYLWIKAAMGILTTDLKPKLAMEECNIGNTKVKIYGLAKGSGMIFPNMGTTLAYIFTDADLSSNILKKILKKNVQNTFNAISCDGDTSTNDMVTIFSTGKAKNKSVNNVNDIKLKDFDLALNSVLLNLAKRVVSDGEGASKLSLIHISEPTRRSVI
;
A
#
# COMPACT_ATOMS: atom_id res chain seq x y z
N LYS A 1 -16.09 -20.82 -3.26
CA LYS A 1 -16.45 -20.29 -1.92
C LYS A 1 -15.14 -19.84 -1.26
N ILE A 2 -15.05 -18.57 -0.85
CA ILE A 2 -13.90 -18.02 -0.11
C ILE A 2 -14.08 -18.42 1.36
N LYS A 3 -13.02 -18.88 2.00
CA LYS A 3 -13.02 -19.22 3.43
C LYS A 3 -12.86 -17.95 4.27
N SER A 4 -13.41 -17.93 5.48
CA SER A 4 -13.33 -16.74 6.35
C SER A 4 -11.90 -16.32 6.71
N ASN A 5 -10.97 -17.27 6.80
CA ASN A 5 -9.55 -17.01 7.04
C ASN A 5 -8.77 -16.49 5.82
N GLU A 6 -9.42 -16.43 4.66
CA GLU A 6 -8.86 -15.84 3.43
C GLU A 6 -9.30 -14.38 3.24
N ILE A 7 -10.14 -13.85 4.16
CA ILE A 7 -10.63 -12.48 4.10
C ILE A 7 -9.79 -11.62 5.04
N LEU A 8 -9.15 -10.59 4.46
CA LEU A 8 -8.47 -9.57 5.23
C LEU A 8 -9.40 -8.36 5.36
N PHE A 9 -9.44 -7.82 6.57
CA PHE A 9 -10.28 -6.69 6.90
C PHE A 9 -9.42 -5.51 7.36
N GLY A 10 -9.58 -4.38 6.71
CA GLY A 10 -8.94 -3.13 7.10
C GLY A 10 -10.00 -2.05 7.29
N CYS A 11 -9.96 -1.36 8.42
CA CYS A 11 -10.83 -0.24 8.69
C CYS A 11 -10.11 0.85 9.47
N THR A 12 -10.66 2.04 9.38
CA THR A 12 -10.28 3.19 10.19
C THR A 12 -11.57 3.89 10.63
N GLY A 13 -11.52 4.67 11.70
CA GLY A 13 -12.68 5.38 12.24
C GLY A 13 -12.44 5.82 13.67
N THR A 14 -13.44 6.49 14.24
CA THR A 14 -13.39 7.01 15.61
C THR A 14 -13.39 5.87 16.64
N ARG A 15 -12.45 5.90 17.57
CA ARG A 15 -12.39 4.92 18.66
C ARG A 15 -13.58 5.07 19.59
N GLY A 16 -14.12 3.92 20.02
CA GLY A 16 -15.27 3.87 20.95
C GLY A 16 -16.63 3.95 20.26
N GLU A 17 -16.69 4.23 18.96
CA GLU A 17 -17.93 4.14 18.20
C GLU A 17 -18.30 2.69 17.86
N ILE A 18 -19.60 2.42 17.84
CA ILE A 18 -20.12 1.11 17.47
C ILE A 18 -19.89 0.87 15.98
N PHE A 19 -19.18 -0.22 15.67
CA PHE A 19 -18.91 -0.60 14.28
C PHE A 19 -20.21 -0.90 13.51
N PRO A 20 -20.44 -0.28 12.32
CA PRO A 20 -21.73 -0.33 11.60
C PRO A 20 -21.93 -1.67 10.86
N LYS A 21 -21.96 -2.79 11.57
CA LYS A 21 -22.03 -4.15 11.02
C LYS A 21 -23.18 -4.35 10.03
N GLU A 22 -24.36 -3.85 10.35
CA GLU A 22 -25.56 -4.08 9.54
C GLU A 22 -25.50 -3.33 8.20
N LYS A 23 -24.93 -2.12 8.18
CA LYS A 23 -24.67 -1.38 6.92
C LYS A 23 -23.72 -2.14 6.01
N ILE A 24 -22.67 -2.72 6.59
CA ILE A 24 -21.69 -3.50 5.82
C ILE A 24 -22.34 -4.79 5.31
N LYS A 25 -23.03 -5.55 6.15
CA LYS A 25 -23.71 -6.79 5.75
C LYS A 25 -24.69 -6.57 4.59
N SER A 26 -25.52 -5.53 4.68
CA SER A 26 -26.49 -5.19 3.62
C SER A 26 -25.81 -4.85 2.29
N SER A 27 -24.60 -4.26 2.33
CA SER A 27 -23.85 -3.86 1.15
C SER A 27 -23.07 -5.01 0.49
N ILE A 28 -22.66 -6.03 1.27
CA ILE A 28 -21.80 -7.13 0.76
C ILE A 28 -22.47 -7.87 -0.40
N LYS A 29 -23.76 -8.23 -0.26
CA LYS A 29 -24.48 -8.96 -1.32
C LYS A 29 -24.45 -8.19 -2.63
N ASN A 30 -24.78 -6.89 -2.58
CA ASN A 30 -24.79 -6.02 -3.74
C ASN A 30 -23.37 -5.85 -4.35
N LEU A 31 -22.33 -5.79 -3.52
CA LEU A 31 -20.94 -5.75 -3.99
C LEU A 31 -20.54 -7.04 -4.69
N VAL A 32 -20.86 -8.19 -4.12
CA VAL A 32 -20.58 -9.50 -4.73
C VAL A 32 -21.28 -9.66 -6.06
N ASP A 33 -22.55 -9.27 -6.17
CA ASP A 33 -23.34 -9.34 -7.40
C ASP A 33 -22.79 -8.39 -8.49
N LYS A 34 -22.13 -7.30 -8.08
CA LYS A 34 -21.50 -6.32 -8.97
C LYS A 34 -20.04 -6.62 -9.32
N ILE A 35 -19.40 -7.58 -8.69
CA ILE A 35 -18.06 -8.02 -9.07
C ILE A 35 -18.13 -8.66 -10.45
N LYS A 36 -17.87 -7.87 -11.47
CA LYS A 36 -17.73 -8.32 -12.86
C LYS A 36 -16.25 -8.18 -13.25
N TYR A 37 -15.79 -9.11 -14.07
CA TYR A 37 -14.41 -9.16 -14.58
C TYR A 37 -14.11 -8.06 -15.61
N THR A 38 -14.56 -6.84 -15.39
CA THR A 38 -14.27 -5.72 -16.26
C THR A 38 -13.04 -4.99 -15.77
N GLN A 39 -11.99 -4.95 -16.59
CA GLN A 39 -10.82 -4.11 -16.37
C GLN A 39 -11.17 -2.66 -16.75
N ASN A 40 -11.80 -1.95 -15.84
CA ASN A 40 -12.09 -0.54 -16.03
C ASN A 40 -11.26 0.32 -15.06
N LYS A 41 -10.40 1.17 -15.60
CA LYS A 41 -9.56 2.11 -14.81
C LYS A 41 -10.40 2.99 -13.88
N TYR A 42 -11.62 3.34 -14.25
CA TYR A 42 -12.52 4.12 -13.40
C TYR A 42 -12.92 3.39 -12.11
N LEU A 43 -12.94 2.06 -12.10
CA LEU A 43 -13.25 1.30 -10.88
C LEU A 43 -12.15 1.45 -9.83
N TRP A 44 -10.90 1.54 -10.25
CA TRP A 44 -9.77 1.81 -9.34
C TRP A 44 -9.88 3.19 -8.71
N ILE A 45 -10.23 4.20 -9.50
CA ILE A 45 -10.45 5.56 -8.99
C ILE A 45 -11.62 5.57 -8.01
N LYS A 46 -12.75 4.93 -8.35
CA LYS A 46 -13.91 4.82 -7.45
C LYS A 46 -13.57 4.07 -6.16
N ALA A 47 -12.78 3.00 -6.23
CA ALA A 47 -12.32 2.28 -5.05
C ALA A 47 -11.44 3.17 -4.15
N ALA A 48 -10.48 3.89 -4.76
CA ALA A 48 -9.64 4.84 -4.04
C ALA A 48 -10.43 5.98 -3.41
N MET A 49 -11.45 6.49 -4.10
CA MET A 49 -12.37 7.51 -3.55
C MET A 49 -13.23 6.95 -2.41
N GLY A 50 -13.64 5.69 -2.51
CA GLY A 50 -14.52 5.05 -1.51
C GLY A 50 -13.86 4.81 -0.15
N ILE A 51 -12.54 4.87 -0.05
CA ILE A 51 -11.79 4.70 1.21
C ILE A 51 -11.36 6.03 1.84
N LEU A 52 -11.58 7.17 1.17
CA LEU A 52 -11.19 8.48 1.68
C LEU A 52 -12.04 8.88 2.89
N THR A 53 -11.42 9.61 3.80
CA THR A 53 -12.10 10.25 4.95
C THR A 53 -11.89 11.77 4.90
N THR A 54 -10.78 12.27 5.43
CA THR A 54 -10.37 13.67 5.38
C THR A 54 -9.46 13.98 4.20
N ASP A 55 -9.06 12.94 3.46
CA ASP A 55 -8.26 13.07 2.25
C ASP A 55 -8.94 13.96 1.20
N LEU A 56 -8.19 14.84 0.56
CA LEU A 56 -8.69 15.73 -0.50
C LEU A 56 -8.63 15.06 -1.88
N LYS A 57 -7.72 14.08 -2.07
CA LYS A 57 -7.45 13.46 -3.38
C LYS A 57 -7.27 11.95 -3.27
N PRO A 58 -7.80 11.16 -4.23
CA PRO A 58 -7.48 9.74 -4.32
C PRO A 58 -6.01 9.51 -4.65
N LYS A 59 -5.39 8.54 -4.00
CA LYS A 59 -3.97 8.21 -4.13
C LYS A 59 -3.83 6.87 -4.81
N LEU A 60 -3.30 6.88 -6.02
CA LEU A 60 -3.11 5.72 -6.89
C LEU A 60 -1.70 5.75 -7.47
N ALA A 61 -1.08 4.60 -7.58
CA ALA A 61 0.20 4.42 -8.25
C ALA A 61 0.22 3.09 -9.02
N MET A 62 1.00 3.03 -10.08
CA MET A 62 1.14 1.83 -10.90
C MET A 62 2.55 1.78 -11.48
N GLU A 63 3.11 0.57 -11.53
CA GLU A 63 4.36 0.27 -12.23
C GLU A 63 4.23 -1.04 -13.01
N GLU A 64 5.02 -1.15 -14.05
CA GLU A 64 5.24 -2.39 -14.79
C GLU A 64 6.72 -2.75 -14.71
N CYS A 65 7.03 -4.03 -14.50
CA CYS A 65 8.39 -4.53 -14.41
C CYS A 65 8.47 -5.96 -14.92
N ASN A 66 9.66 -6.58 -14.81
CA ASN A 66 9.84 -7.97 -15.20
C ASN A 66 10.23 -8.82 -13.99
N ILE A 67 9.76 -10.07 -13.97
CA ILE A 67 10.30 -11.15 -13.13
C ILE A 67 10.90 -12.18 -14.09
N GLY A 68 12.23 -12.18 -14.21
CA GLY A 68 12.91 -12.87 -15.32
C GLY A 68 12.45 -12.31 -16.66
N ASN A 69 11.88 -13.15 -17.51
CA ASN A 69 11.37 -12.75 -18.83
C ASN A 69 9.86 -12.46 -18.85
N THR A 70 9.20 -12.44 -17.70
CA THR A 70 7.75 -12.27 -17.63
C THR A 70 7.41 -10.85 -17.15
N LYS A 71 6.64 -10.13 -17.95
CA LYS A 71 6.13 -8.81 -17.61
C LYS A 71 5.05 -8.93 -16.54
N VAL A 72 5.16 -8.15 -15.48
CA VAL A 72 4.22 -8.10 -14.36
C VAL A 72 3.82 -6.66 -14.05
N LYS A 73 2.68 -6.50 -13.41
CA LYS A 73 2.10 -5.21 -13.05
C LYS A 73 1.93 -5.11 -11.55
N ILE A 74 2.13 -3.91 -11.03
CA ILE A 74 1.88 -3.57 -9.65
C ILE A 74 0.95 -2.37 -9.61
N TYR A 75 -0.17 -2.49 -8.92
CA TYR A 75 -1.13 -1.42 -8.69
C TYR A 75 -1.20 -1.15 -7.19
N GLY A 76 -1.27 0.11 -6.82
CA GLY A 76 -1.44 0.51 -5.45
C GLY A 76 -2.48 1.59 -5.29
N LEU A 77 -3.24 1.54 -4.21
CA LEU A 77 -4.09 2.62 -3.74
C LEU A 77 -3.87 2.82 -2.24
N ALA A 78 -3.95 4.06 -1.79
CA ALA A 78 -3.77 4.41 -0.40
C ALA A 78 -4.71 5.54 0.01
N LYS A 79 -4.94 5.65 1.33
CA LYS A 79 -5.60 6.78 1.97
C LYS A 79 -4.85 7.16 3.24
N GLY A 80 -4.95 8.41 3.62
CA GLY A 80 -4.39 9.01 4.82
C GLY A 80 -4.09 10.48 4.57
N SER A 81 -4.38 11.34 5.55
CA SER A 81 -4.12 12.79 5.52
C SER A 81 -3.80 13.38 6.90
N GLY A 82 -4.16 12.71 7.99
CA GLY A 82 -3.83 13.07 9.36
C GLY A 82 -3.49 11.86 10.21
N MET A 83 -2.97 12.09 11.41
CA MET A 83 -2.47 11.10 12.35
C MET A 83 -1.38 10.23 11.71
N ILE A 84 -0.38 10.91 11.12
CA ILE A 84 0.71 10.27 10.35
C ILE A 84 2.05 10.61 10.99
N PHE A 85 2.70 9.58 11.53
CA PHE A 85 4.04 9.64 12.13
C PHE A 85 4.85 8.40 11.72
N PRO A 86 6.20 8.46 11.65
CA PRO A 86 7.03 7.32 11.31
C PRO A 86 6.71 6.06 12.12
N ASN A 87 6.86 4.89 11.49
CA ASN A 87 6.47 3.57 11.97
C ASN A 87 4.95 3.35 12.04
N MET A 88 4.27 3.82 11.01
CA MET A 88 2.85 3.67 10.71
C MET A 88 1.95 4.73 11.36
N GLY A 89 1.28 5.47 10.55
CA GLY A 89 0.24 6.44 10.89
C GLY A 89 -1.03 6.16 10.10
N THR A 90 -2.23 6.63 10.42
CA THR A 90 -3.61 6.31 9.94
C THR A 90 -3.74 6.05 8.41
N THR A 91 -2.90 5.16 7.92
CA THR A 91 -2.75 4.87 6.50
C THR A 91 -3.30 3.48 6.20
N LEU A 92 -4.19 3.42 5.24
CA LEU A 92 -4.56 2.15 4.61
C LEU A 92 -3.98 2.14 3.21
N ALA A 93 -3.14 1.16 2.91
CA ALA A 93 -2.57 0.95 1.58
C ALA A 93 -2.78 -0.49 1.12
N TYR A 94 -3.28 -0.60 -0.09
CA TYR A 94 -3.58 -1.87 -0.74
C TYR A 94 -2.80 -1.97 -2.04
N ILE A 95 -1.93 -2.95 -2.12
CA ILE A 95 -1.09 -3.21 -3.29
C ILE A 95 -1.55 -4.51 -3.94
N PHE A 96 -1.63 -4.52 -5.24
CA PHE A 96 -2.06 -5.66 -6.04
C PHE A 96 -1.05 -5.92 -7.15
N THR A 97 -0.75 -7.19 -7.38
CA THR A 97 0.11 -7.61 -8.51
C THR A 97 -0.44 -8.86 -9.18
N ASP A 98 -0.18 -8.99 -10.45
CA ASP A 98 -0.44 -10.23 -11.20
C ASP A 98 0.73 -11.23 -11.15
N ALA A 99 1.85 -10.84 -10.54
CA ALA A 99 2.99 -11.74 -10.32
C ALA A 99 2.58 -13.02 -9.60
N ASP A 100 3.26 -14.13 -9.91
CA ASP A 100 3.13 -15.39 -9.17
C ASP A 100 4.24 -15.49 -8.13
N LEU A 101 3.93 -15.02 -6.93
CA LEU A 101 4.86 -14.97 -5.79
C LEU A 101 4.19 -15.52 -4.54
N SER A 102 4.93 -16.32 -3.79
CA SER A 102 4.45 -16.86 -2.51
C SER A 102 4.25 -15.76 -1.47
N SER A 103 3.33 -15.98 -0.53
CA SER A 103 3.05 -15.05 0.57
C SER A 103 4.31 -14.74 1.41
N ASN A 104 5.22 -15.71 1.56
CA ASN A 104 6.48 -15.51 2.28
C ASN A 104 7.41 -14.53 1.55
N ILE A 105 7.55 -14.65 0.24
CA ILE A 105 8.33 -13.71 -0.59
C ILE A 105 7.71 -12.31 -0.53
N LEU A 106 6.39 -12.21 -0.76
CA LEU A 106 5.67 -10.93 -0.70
C LEU A 106 5.85 -10.23 0.65
N LYS A 107 5.71 -10.98 1.75
CA LYS A 107 5.89 -10.44 3.11
C LYS A 107 7.28 -9.89 3.34
N LYS A 108 8.33 -10.61 2.90
CA LYS A 108 9.72 -10.17 3.06
C LYS A 108 10.03 -8.92 2.25
N ILE A 109 9.62 -8.88 0.98
CA ILE A 109 9.84 -7.73 0.10
C ILE A 109 9.05 -6.52 0.62
N LEU A 110 7.78 -6.70 0.99
CA LEU A 110 6.98 -5.61 1.54
C LEU A 110 7.61 -5.04 2.81
N LYS A 111 7.99 -5.91 3.77
CA LYS A 111 8.61 -5.48 5.03
C LYS A 111 9.88 -4.65 4.80
N LYS A 112 10.69 -5.01 3.82
CA LYS A 112 11.89 -4.26 3.43
C LYS A 112 11.50 -2.86 2.90
N ASN A 113 10.57 -2.80 1.97
CA ASN A 113 10.26 -1.56 1.25
C ASN A 113 9.44 -0.56 2.07
N VAL A 114 8.62 -0.99 3.02
CA VAL A 114 7.86 -0.06 3.87
C VAL A 114 8.76 0.77 4.79
N GLN A 115 9.97 0.32 5.11
CA GLN A 115 10.88 1.05 6.00
C GLN A 115 11.26 2.42 5.45
N ASN A 116 11.55 2.49 4.15
CA ASN A 116 11.99 3.72 3.47
C ASN A 116 10.84 4.44 2.74
N THR A 117 9.61 4.03 2.96
CA THR A 117 8.43 4.60 2.33
C THR A 117 7.39 4.99 3.37
N PHE A 118 6.42 4.14 3.66
CA PHE A 118 5.35 4.45 4.64
C PHE A 118 5.84 4.62 6.08
N ASN A 119 6.90 3.91 6.48
CA ASN A 119 7.48 4.09 7.82
C ASN A 119 8.41 5.32 7.93
N ALA A 120 8.63 6.04 6.83
CA ALA A 120 9.52 7.20 6.77
C ALA A 120 8.78 8.53 6.56
N ILE A 121 7.44 8.54 6.65
CA ILE A 121 6.64 9.75 6.45
C ILE A 121 6.07 10.28 7.77
N SER A 122 5.89 11.60 7.84
CA SER A 122 5.24 12.28 8.96
C SER A 122 4.46 13.50 8.46
N CYS A 123 3.30 13.77 9.05
CA CYS A 123 2.51 14.98 8.82
C CYS A 123 2.39 15.83 10.09
N ASP A 124 1.83 15.27 11.16
CA ASP A 124 1.41 15.97 12.37
C ASP A 124 2.07 15.43 13.65
N GLY A 125 2.86 14.37 13.55
CA GLY A 125 3.53 13.77 14.70
C GLY A 125 2.67 12.82 15.52
N ASP A 126 1.41 12.60 15.16
CA ASP A 126 0.51 11.70 15.86
C ASP A 126 0.56 10.28 15.28
N THR A 127 0.58 9.27 16.16
CA THR A 127 0.61 7.85 15.76
C THR A 127 -0.78 7.23 15.80
N SER A 128 -1.16 6.56 14.73
CA SER A 128 -2.38 5.75 14.66
C SER A 128 -2.16 4.32 15.19
N THR A 129 -3.25 3.61 15.39
CA THR A 129 -3.26 2.20 15.82
C THR A 129 -3.81 1.24 14.78
N ASN A 130 -4.29 1.74 13.65
CA ASN A 130 -5.02 0.96 12.66
C ASN A 130 -4.39 0.99 11.26
N ASP A 131 -3.08 1.21 11.22
CA ASP A 131 -2.34 1.29 9.96
C ASP A 131 -2.15 -0.06 9.33
N MET A 132 -2.26 -0.08 8.02
CA MET A 132 -2.11 -1.31 7.28
C MET A 132 -1.54 -1.05 5.88
N VAL A 133 -0.48 -1.76 5.54
CA VAL A 133 -0.01 -1.91 4.15
C VAL A 133 -0.09 -3.39 3.80
N THR A 134 -0.89 -3.71 2.80
CA THR A 134 -1.08 -5.10 2.35
C THR A 134 -0.73 -5.26 0.89
N ILE A 135 -0.22 -6.43 0.52
CA ILE A 135 0.05 -6.80 -0.86
C ILE A 135 -0.64 -8.12 -1.21
N PHE A 136 -1.31 -8.13 -2.36
CA PHE A 136 -2.02 -9.29 -2.91
C PHE A 136 -1.42 -9.68 -4.26
N SER A 137 -1.21 -10.97 -4.44
CA SER A 137 -0.76 -11.56 -5.69
C SER A 137 -1.87 -12.45 -6.26
N THR A 138 -2.15 -12.29 -7.56
CA THR A 138 -3.14 -13.12 -8.26
C THR A 138 -2.53 -14.29 -9.04
N GLY A 139 -1.21 -14.30 -9.24
CA GLY A 139 -0.50 -15.32 -10.01
C GLY A 139 -0.82 -15.32 -11.51
N LYS A 140 -1.59 -14.34 -12.00
CA LYS A 140 -2.06 -14.33 -13.40
C LYS A 140 -0.95 -14.16 -14.42
N ALA A 141 0.17 -13.55 -14.06
CA ALA A 141 1.32 -13.39 -14.95
C ALA A 141 2.05 -14.71 -15.23
N LYS A 142 1.87 -15.74 -14.38
CA LYS A 142 2.48 -17.07 -14.53
C LYS A 142 4.00 -17.03 -14.71
N ASN A 143 4.66 -16.08 -14.05
CA ASN A 143 6.13 -16.03 -14.06
C ASN A 143 6.72 -17.29 -13.41
N LYS A 144 7.96 -17.62 -13.77
CA LYS A 144 8.66 -18.75 -13.15
C LYS A 144 8.74 -18.55 -11.64
N SER A 145 8.53 -19.63 -10.92
CA SER A 145 8.56 -19.64 -9.45
C SER A 145 9.90 -19.08 -8.93
N VAL A 146 9.80 -18.29 -7.89
CA VAL A 146 10.93 -17.72 -7.17
C VAL A 146 10.81 -18.13 -5.71
N ASN A 147 11.83 -18.81 -5.21
CA ASN A 147 11.84 -19.36 -3.85
C ASN A 147 12.71 -18.56 -2.87
N ASN A 148 13.53 -17.66 -3.38
CA ASN A 148 14.42 -16.83 -2.58
C ASN A 148 14.16 -15.34 -2.83
N VAL A 149 14.04 -14.57 -1.75
CA VAL A 149 13.83 -13.11 -1.81
C VAL A 149 15.01 -12.36 -2.45
N ASN A 150 16.21 -12.95 -2.39
CA ASN A 150 17.43 -12.39 -2.97
C ASN A 150 17.68 -12.88 -4.41
N ASP A 151 16.73 -13.56 -5.04
CA ASP A 151 16.86 -13.97 -6.44
C ASP A 151 16.96 -12.73 -7.32
N ILE A 152 17.99 -12.68 -8.17
CA ILE A 152 18.24 -11.57 -9.10
C ILE A 152 17.03 -11.24 -9.98
N LYS A 153 16.19 -12.21 -10.28
CA LYS A 153 14.96 -12.05 -11.06
C LYS A 153 13.93 -11.14 -10.38
N LEU A 154 14.02 -10.97 -9.05
CA LEU A 154 13.13 -10.10 -8.28
C LEU A 154 13.62 -8.66 -8.20
N LYS A 155 14.82 -8.34 -8.70
CA LYS A 155 15.40 -7.00 -8.58
C LYS A 155 14.48 -5.92 -9.17
N ASP A 156 14.00 -6.15 -10.37
CA ASP A 156 13.12 -5.17 -11.04
C ASP A 156 11.77 -5.05 -10.33
N PHE A 157 11.23 -6.17 -9.85
CA PHE A 157 9.99 -6.17 -9.06
C PHE A 157 10.16 -5.42 -7.73
N ASP A 158 11.28 -5.62 -7.04
CA ASP A 158 11.60 -4.94 -5.78
C ASP A 158 11.70 -3.42 -5.99
N LEU A 159 12.37 -2.98 -7.06
CA LEU A 159 12.48 -1.57 -7.43
C LEU A 159 11.12 -0.97 -7.81
N ALA A 160 10.32 -1.67 -8.61
CA ALA A 160 8.99 -1.22 -9.01
C ALA A 160 8.03 -1.14 -7.82
N LEU A 161 8.07 -2.12 -6.91
CA LEU A 161 7.29 -2.07 -5.68
C LEU A 161 7.70 -0.89 -4.80
N ASN A 162 9.00 -0.65 -4.65
CA ASN A 162 9.50 0.52 -3.91
C ASN A 162 9.00 1.83 -4.54
N SER A 163 9.03 1.95 -5.87
CA SER A 163 8.52 3.12 -6.59
C SER A 163 7.04 3.35 -6.32
N VAL A 164 6.19 2.31 -6.39
CA VAL A 164 4.76 2.39 -6.08
C VAL A 164 4.54 2.85 -4.63
N LEU A 165 5.21 2.22 -3.67
CA LEU A 165 5.07 2.55 -2.24
C LEU A 165 5.54 3.97 -1.94
N LEU A 166 6.67 4.40 -2.50
CA LEU A 166 7.21 5.74 -2.32
C LEU A 166 6.28 6.81 -2.93
N ASN A 167 5.73 6.54 -4.13
CA ASN A 167 4.79 7.45 -4.77
C ASN A 167 3.52 7.61 -3.91
N LEU A 168 2.97 6.52 -3.40
CA LEU A 168 1.80 6.55 -2.52
C LEU A 168 2.11 7.28 -1.21
N ALA A 169 3.23 7.00 -0.58
CA ALA A 169 3.66 7.64 0.66
C ALA A 169 3.81 9.16 0.48
N LYS A 170 4.46 9.62 -0.60
CA LYS A 170 4.57 11.04 -0.94
C LYS A 170 3.20 11.68 -1.16
N ARG A 171 2.26 10.99 -1.83
CA ARG A 171 0.89 11.49 -2.03
C ARG A 171 0.11 11.60 -0.73
N VAL A 172 0.31 10.67 0.20
CA VAL A 172 -0.29 10.73 1.54
C VAL A 172 0.18 11.99 2.28
N VAL A 173 1.48 12.22 2.34
CA VAL A 173 2.04 13.41 3.03
C VAL A 173 1.68 14.72 2.33
N SER A 174 1.69 14.73 0.99
CA SER A 174 1.32 15.93 0.21
C SER A 174 -0.15 16.33 0.37
N ASP A 175 -0.99 15.41 0.81
CA ASP A 175 -2.42 15.61 1.08
C ASP A 175 -2.70 15.70 2.59
N GLY A 176 -1.66 15.93 3.40
CA GLY A 176 -1.74 16.05 4.84
C GLY A 176 -2.66 17.21 5.27
N GLU A 177 -3.41 17.03 6.34
CA GLU A 177 -4.30 18.05 6.89
C GLU A 177 -3.53 19.35 7.18
N GLY A 178 -3.93 20.45 6.53
CA GLY A 178 -3.26 21.75 6.67
C GLY A 178 -1.88 21.85 6.00
N ALA A 179 -1.42 20.81 5.30
CA ALA A 179 -0.12 20.82 4.65
C ALA A 179 -0.07 21.79 3.47
N SER A 180 0.85 22.75 3.51
CA SER A 180 1.13 23.68 2.41
C SER A 180 2.43 23.34 1.64
N LYS A 181 3.30 22.54 2.24
CA LYS A 181 4.61 22.17 1.67
C LYS A 181 4.96 20.71 1.99
N LEU A 182 5.68 20.06 1.08
CA LEU A 182 6.31 18.76 1.28
C LEU A 182 7.82 18.96 1.40
N SER A 183 8.40 18.51 2.52
CA SER A 183 9.86 18.46 2.72
C SER A 183 10.37 17.04 2.50
N LEU A 184 11.45 16.90 1.74
CA LEU A 184 12.19 15.65 1.61
C LEU A 184 13.51 15.81 2.33
N ILE A 185 13.73 14.99 3.38
CA ILE A 185 14.91 15.04 4.23
C ILE A 185 15.71 13.76 4.01
N HIS A 186 17.00 13.92 3.71
CA HIS A 186 17.96 12.82 3.70
C HIS A 186 18.84 12.95 4.94
N ILE A 187 18.73 11.98 5.86
CA ILE A 187 19.57 11.92 7.06
C ILE A 187 20.77 11.05 6.71
N SER A 188 21.96 11.67 6.64
CA SER A 188 23.25 10.95 6.57
C SER A 188 23.88 10.92 7.96
N GLU A 189 24.55 9.83 8.32
CA GLU A 189 25.37 9.81 9.53
C GLU A 189 26.44 10.91 9.49
N PRO A 190 26.67 11.64 10.59
CA PRO A 190 27.75 12.61 10.64
C PRO A 190 29.06 11.88 10.39
N THR A 191 29.80 12.30 9.38
CA THR A 191 31.17 11.83 9.15
C THR A 191 31.96 12.05 10.42
N ARG A 192 32.45 11.01 11.07
CA ARG A 192 33.43 11.14 12.17
C ARG A 192 34.58 11.98 11.62
N ARG A 193 34.68 13.22 12.07
CA ARG A 193 35.94 13.95 11.92
C ARG A 193 37.00 13.15 12.68
N SER A 194 37.92 12.55 11.94
CA SER A 194 39.15 12.08 12.50
C SER A 194 39.82 13.30 13.14
N VAL A 195 39.83 13.36 14.46
CA VAL A 195 40.67 14.29 15.19
C VAL A 195 42.08 13.75 14.99
N ILE A 196 42.87 14.48 14.19
CA ILE A 196 44.31 14.30 14.06
C ILE A 196 44.94 14.91 15.29
#